data_2f5410ea900e4cba5f03b771aeae24d4
#
_entry.id   2f5410ea900e4cba5f03b771aeae24d4
#
_cell.length_a   1.000
_cell.length_b   1.000
_cell.length_c   1.000
_cell.angle_alpha   90.00
_cell.angle_beta   90.00
_cell.angle_gamma   90.00
#
_symmetry.space_group_name_H-M   'P 1'
#
loop_
_entity.id
_entity.type
_entity.pdbx_description
1 polymer ?
#
loop_
_entity_poly.entity_id
_entity_poly.type
_entity_poly.pdbx_seq_one_letter_code
_entity_poly.pdbx_strand_id
1 'polypeptide(L)'
;MNKNLPFEYMEDILVRMAHHSTAIEGNTLTQAETVSILIYNFIPRDMSEREYYEVKNYRKAFNALLEADKKITTQLIKKYNKIIMENLHELNGKFKTTQNIILGAEFETTKPYLVPFEIENWCNNLSYRLENAKTNEEKVETIMEQHIKFE
;
A
#
# COMPACT_ATOMS: atom_id res chain seq x y z
N MET A 1 -15.21 2.38 -0.31
CA MET A 1 -15.15 2.98 1.04
C MET A 1 -16.38 3.89 1.21
N ASN A 2 -16.98 3.96 2.41
CA ASN A 2 -18.22 4.72 2.60
C ASN A 2 -17.89 6.23 2.54
N LYS A 3 -18.33 6.92 1.49
CA LYS A 3 -18.08 8.37 1.27
C LYS A 3 -18.76 9.29 2.33
N ASN A 4 -19.49 8.70 3.27
CA ASN A 4 -20.24 9.42 4.31
C ASN A 4 -19.53 9.45 5.67
N LEU A 5 -18.26 9.05 5.75
CA LEU A 5 -17.51 9.15 7.00
C LEU A 5 -17.11 10.61 7.28
N PRO A 6 -17.13 11.06 8.55
CA PRO A 6 -16.67 12.39 8.91
C PRO A 6 -15.24 12.65 8.43
N PHE A 7 -14.97 13.88 8.01
CA PHE A 7 -13.65 14.28 7.48
C PHE A 7 -12.52 14.01 8.49
N GLU A 8 -12.73 14.35 9.75
CA GLU A 8 -11.77 14.12 10.83
C GLU A 8 -11.44 12.63 11.02
N TYR A 9 -12.43 11.76 10.88
CA TYR A 9 -12.22 10.32 10.94
C TYR A 9 -11.36 9.79 9.76
N MET A 10 -11.55 10.36 8.58
CA MET A 10 -10.77 10.01 7.40
C MET A 10 -9.30 10.46 7.53
N GLU A 11 -9.09 11.64 8.13
CA GLU A 11 -7.73 12.12 8.43
C GLU A 11 -7.03 11.26 9.48
N ASP A 12 -7.73 10.83 10.54
CA ASP A 12 -7.18 9.92 11.55
C ASP A 12 -6.76 8.59 10.92
N ILE A 13 -7.61 7.99 10.07
CA ILE A 13 -7.26 6.77 9.34
C ILE A 13 -6.03 6.99 8.46
N LEU A 14 -5.98 8.07 7.69
CA LEU A 14 -4.83 8.39 6.83
C LEU A 14 -3.54 8.47 7.64
N VAL A 15 -3.55 9.21 8.75
CA VAL A 15 -2.36 9.40 9.60
C VAL A 15 -1.89 8.06 10.18
N ARG A 16 -2.80 7.26 10.73
CA ARG A 16 -2.46 5.94 11.30
C ARG A 16 -1.93 4.99 10.24
N MET A 17 -2.59 4.90 9.10
CA MET A 17 -2.13 4.04 8.00
C MET A 17 -0.73 4.45 7.54
N ALA A 18 -0.51 5.75 7.29
CA ALA A 18 0.80 6.24 6.86
C ALA A 18 1.87 5.93 7.92
N HIS A 19 1.65 6.35 9.16
CA HIS A 19 2.62 6.16 10.24
C HIS A 19 2.99 4.68 10.45
N HIS A 20 1.99 3.81 10.63
CA HIS A 20 2.27 2.40 10.92
C HIS A 20 2.89 1.66 9.74
N SER A 21 2.41 1.90 8.52
CA SER A 21 2.96 1.23 7.34
C SER A 21 4.40 1.67 7.07
N THR A 22 4.72 2.96 7.18
CA THR A 22 6.10 3.41 6.96
C THR A 22 7.04 3.03 8.09
N ALA A 23 6.55 2.94 9.33
CA ALA A 23 7.35 2.48 10.48
C ALA A 23 7.79 1.01 10.33
N ILE A 24 6.95 0.14 9.75
CA ILE A 24 7.31 -1.25 9.43
C ILE A 24 8.50 -1.28 8.46
N GLU A 25 8.56 -0.35 7.51
CA GLU A 25 9.64 -0.20 6.54
C GLU A 25 10.87 0.58 7.08
N GLY A 26 10.87 0.90 8.38
CA GLY A 26 12.01 1.54 9.05
C GLY A 26 11.99 3.07 9.05
N ASN A 27 10.88 3.71 8.69
CA ASN A 27 10.70 5.15 8.85
C ASN A 27 10.67 5.52 10.34
N THR A 28 11.37 6.60 10.71
CA THR A 28 11.55 7.00 12.13
C THR A 28 10.62 8.13 12.58
N LEU A 29 9.72 8.59 11.71
CA LEU A 29 8.79 9.67 12.05
C LEU A 29 7.78 9.23 13.10
N THR A 30 7.57 10.07 14.09
CA THR A 30 6.50 9.89 15.07
C THR A 30 5.13 10.15 14.44
N GLN A 31 4.06 9.69 15.09
CA GLN A 31 2.69 9.98 14.63
C GLN A 31 2.42 11.50 14.60
N ALA A 32 2.95 12.29 15.55
CA ALA A 32 2.80 13.74 15.56
C ALA A 32 3.51 14.42 14.37
N GLU A 33 4.69 13.94 13.99
CA GLU A 33 5.42 14.41 12.81
C GLU A 33 4.68 14.00 11.52
N THR A 34 4.10 12.81 11.48
CA THR A 34 3.23 12.36 10.39
C THR A 34 2.02 13.27 10.21
N VAL A 35 1.36 13.66 11.33
CA VAL A 35 0.28 14.68 11.32
C VAL A 35 0.78 15.99 10.74
N SER A 36 1.94 16.48 11.18
CA SER A 36 2.51 17.73 10.70
C SER A 36 2.70 17.74 9.19
N ILE A 37 3.20 16.64 8.62
CA ILE A 37 3.42 16.50 7.17
C ILE A 37 2.09 16.35 6.41
N LEU A 38 1.22 15.45 6.87
CA LEU A 38 0.02 15.07 6.13
C LEU A 38 -1.12 16.09 6.27
N ILE A 39 -1.32 16.64 7.46
CA ILE A 39 -2.45 17.52 7.75
C ILE A 39 -2.07 18.99 7.59
N TYR A 40 -0.95 19.38 8.18
CA TYR A 40 -0.52 20.78 8.20
C TYR A 40 0.47 21.15 7.08
N ASN A 41 0.92 20.18 6.27
CA ASN A 41 1.90 20.36 5.20
C ASN A 41 3.18 21.06 5.70
N PHE A 42 3.59 20.73 6.91
CA PHE A 42 4.73 21.32 7.63
C PHE A 42 5.78 20.23 7.91
N ILE A 43 7.07 20.56 7.67
CA ILE A 43 8.20 19.68 7.97
C ILE A 43 8.71 20.01 9.37
N PRO A 44 8.51 19.13 10.38
CA PRO A 44 8.71 19.48 11.79
C PRO A 44 10.19 19.48 12.21
N ARG A 45 11.07 18.79 11.48
CA ARG A 45 12.51 18.68 11.74
C ARG A 45 13.27 18.31 10.48
N ASP A 46 14.60 18.34 10.55
CA ASP A 46 15.42 17.74 9.49
C ASP A 46 15.18 16.24 9.41
N MET A 47 14.91 15.76 8.21
CA MET A 47 14.66 14.36 7.90
C MET A 47 15.20 14.02 6.51
N SER A 48 15.38 12.75 6.20
CA SER A 48 15.75 12.32 4.87
C SER A 48 14.59 12.55 3.87
N GLU A 49 14.93 12.83 2.61
CA GLU A 49 13.93 12.92 1.54
C GLU A 49 13.09 11.63 1.45
N ARG A 50 13.72 10.48 1.71
CA ARG A 50 13.04 9.19 1.75
C ARG A 50 11.93 9.18 2.79
N GLU A 51 12.22 9.49 4.05
CA GLU A 51 11.23 9.51 5.14
C GLU A 51 10.06 10.44 4.83
N TYR A 52 10.37 11.63 4.29
CA TYR A 52 9.36 12.60 3.91
C TYR A 52 8.44 12.08 2.80
N TYR A 53 9.00 11.55 1.70
CA TYR A 53 8.19 11.06 0.58
C TYR A 53 7.42 9.78 0.92
N GLU A 54 7.98 8.89 1.73
CA GLU A 54 7.27 7.72 2.24
C GLU A 54 5.93 8.12 2.89
N VAL A 55 5.93 9.13 3.76
CA VAL A 55 4.71 9.62 4.41
C VAL A 55 3.86 10.46 3.47
N LYS A 56 4.44 11.42 2.76
CA LYS A 56 3.70 12.36 1.90
C LYS A 56 2.91 11.66 0.80
N ASN A 57 3.46 10.62 0.20
CA ASN A 57 2.82 9.88 -0.87
C ASN A 57 1.56 9.12 -0.40
N TYR A 58 1.46 8.80 0.89
CA TYR A 58 0.26 8.17 1.46
C TYR A 58 -0.99 9.03 1.28
N ARG A 59 -0.91 10.36 1.40
CA ARG A 59 -2.07 11.23 1.14
C ARG A 59 -2.57 11.09 -0.29
N LYS A 60 -1.66 11.07 -1.28
CA LYS A 60 -2.02 10.90 -2.69
C LYS A 60 -2.65 9.52 -2.93
N ALA A 61 -2.04 8.47 -2.36
CA ALA A 61 -2.54 7.11 -2.47
C ALA A 61 -3.91 6.95 -1.80
N PHE A 62 -4.11 7.52 -0.63
CA PHE A 62 -5.37 7.50 0.10
C PHE A 62 -6.50 8.19 -0.67
N ASN A 63 -6.25 9.38 -1.23
CA ASN A 63 -7.22 10.08 -2.05
C ASN A 63 -7.58 9.25 -3.31
N ALA A 64 -6.57 8.68 -3.97
CA ALA A 64 -6.80 7.80 -5.12
C ALA A 64 -7.61 6.54 -4.73
N LEU A 65 -7.43 6.01 -3.51
CA LEU A 65 -8.20 4.88 -2.98
C LEU A 65 -9.67 5.23 -2.79
N LEU A 66 -9.98 6.43 -2.32
CA LEU A 66 -11.37 6.89 -2.15
C LEU A 66 -12.13 7.02 -3.47
N GLU A 67 -11.41 7.28 -4.56
CA GLU A 67 -11.95 7.43 -5.92
C GLU A 67 -11.95 6.13 -6.71
N ALA A 68 -11.26 5.09 -6.24
CA ALA A 68 -11.09 3.85 -6.97
C ALA A 68 -12.37 3.03 -7.08
N ASP A 69 -12.47 2.31 -8.19
CA ASP A 69 -13.44 1.23 -8.36
C ASP A 69 -13.21 0.12 -7.33
N LYS A 70 -14.29 -0.63 -7.04
CA LYS A 70 -14.26 -1.69 -6.02
C LYS A 70 -13.41 -2.90 -6.39
N LYS A 71 -13.02 -3.05 -7.64
CA LYS A 71 -12.28 -4.23 -8.12
C LYS A 71 -10.78 -3.98 -8.11
N ILE A 72 -10.03 -4.85 -7.41
CA ILE A 72 -8.58 -4.85 -7.44
C ILE A 72 -8.11 -5.51 -8.74
N THR A 73 -7.31 -4.78 -9.51
CA THR A 73 -6.74 -5.22 -10.78
C THR A 73 -5.24 -4.96 -10.82
N THR A 74 -4.54 -5.65 -11.71
CA THR A 74 -3.11 -5.41 -11.95
C THR A 74 -2.81 -3.93 -12.25
N GLN A 75 -3.66 -3.26 -13.03
CA GLN A 75 -3.51 -1.84 -13.35
C GLN A 75 -3.67 -0.97 -12.11
N LEU A 76 -4.63 -1.29 -11.25
CA LEU A 76 -4.84 -0.58 -9.99
C LEU A 76 -3.63 -0.73 -9.07
N ILE A 77 -3.11 -1.95 -8.90
CA ILE A 77 -1.89 -2.23 -8.11
C ILE A 77 -0.71 -1.40 -8.62
N LYS A 78 -0.47 -1.40 -9.94
CA LYS A 78 0.61 -0.60 -10.55
C LYS A 78 0.41 0.90 -10.36
N LYS A 79 -0.85 1.38 -10.45
CA LYS A 79 -1.19 2.78 -10.18
C LYS A 79 -0.83 3.17 -8.74
N TYR A 80 -1.21 2.34 -7.76
CA TYR A 80 -0.88 2.61 -6.35
C TYR A 80 0.62 2.53 -6.09
N ASN A 81 1.30 1.51 -6.61
CA ASN A 81 2.75 1.41 -6.49
C ASN A 81 3.43 2.66 -7.07
N LYS A 82 2.97 3.14 -8.23
CA LYS A 82 3.50 4.38 -8.83
C LYS A 82 3.33 5.59 -7.92
N ILE A 83 2.18 5.72 -7.24
CA ILE A 83 1.90 6.85 -6.35
C ILE A 83 2.75 6.74 -5.07
N ILE A 84 2.76 5.56 -4.43
CA ILE A 84 3.47 5.36 -3.15
C ILE A 84 4.99 5.48 -3.36
N MET A 85 5.51 4.98 -4.47
CA MET A 85 6.94 4.98 -4.77
C MET A 85 7.41 6.22 -5.55
N GLU A 86 6.57 7.25 -5.71
CA GLU A 86 6.94 8.51 -6.37
C GLU A 86 8.10 9.18 -5.63
N ASN A 87 9.16 9.54 -6.33
CA ASN A 87 10.43 10.07 -5.79
C ASN A 87 11.22 9.11 -4.87
N LEU A 88 10.79 7.86 -4.74
CA LEU A 88 11.46 6.84 -3.93
C LEU A 88 12.15 5.78 -4.79
N HIS A 89 11.61 5.48 -5.97
CA HIS A 89 12.13 4.44 -6.84
C HIS A 89 11.88 4.72 -8.32
N GLU A 90 12.90 4.53 -9.17
CA GLU A 90 12.80 4.81 -10.61
C GLU A 90 11.84 3.88 -11.37
N LEU A 91 11.69 2.64 -10.89
CA LEU A 91 10.80 1.64 -11.50
C LEU A 91 9.38 1.68 -10.92
N ASN A 92 8.97 2.78 -10.28
CA ASN A 92 7.65 2.90 -9.71
C ASN A 92 6.54 2.59 -10.75
N GLY A 93 5.52 1.84 -10.32
CA GLY A 93 4.42 1.41 -11.18
C GLY A 93 4.79 0.36 -12.24
N LYS A 94 5.98 -0.22 -12.19
CA LYS A 94 6.47 -1.27 -13.10
C LYS A 94 6.71 -2.56 -12.32
N PHE A 95 6.63 -3.68 -13.02
CA PHE A 95 7.07 -4.94 -12.45
C PHE A 95 8.60 -4.96 -12.36
N LYS A 96 9.12 -5.67 -11.38
CA LYS A 96 10.57 -5.88 -11.23
C LYS A 96 11.14 -6.59 -12.46
N THR A 97 12.35 -6.21 -12.83
CA THR A 97 13.10 -6.83 -13.93
C THR A 97 14.27 -7.68 -13.45
N THR A 98 14.63 -7.52 -12.18
CA THR A 98 15.69 -8.26 -11.49
C THR A 98 15.11 -9.09 -10.35
N GLN A 99 15.81 -10.17 -9.98
CA GLN A 99 15.43 -11.01 -8.85
C GLN A 99 15.65 -10.23 -7.54
N ASN A 100 14.61 -10.14 -6.70
CA ASN A 100 14.75 -9.63 -5.35
C ASN A 100 15.24 -10.76 -4.44
N ILE A 101 16.08 -10.41 -3.47
CA ILE A 101 16.56 -11.32 -2.42
C ILE A 101 16.11 -10.72 -1.09
N ILE A 102 15.47 -11.53 -0.26
CA ILE A 102 15.13 -11.18 1.11
C ILE A 102 16.19 -11.82 2.01
N LEU A 103 17.01 -10.99 2.64
CA LEU A 103 18.09 -11.48 3.51
C LEU A 103 17.49 -12.23 4.71
N GLY A 104 17.97 -13.47 4.91
CA GLY A 104 17.49 -14.34 5.99
C GLY A 104 16.21 -15.13 5.69
N ALA A 105 15.60 -14.98 4.51
CA ALA A 105 14.50 -15.83 4.09
C ALA A 105 15.00 -17.19 3.55
N GLU A 106 14.27 -18.25 3.89
CA GLU A 106 14.54 -19.62 3.39
C GLU A 106 13.84 -19.91 2.05
N PHE A 107 13.16 -18.93 1.47
CA PHE A 107 12.45 -19.08 0.19
C PHE A 107 12.96 -18.06 -0.84
N GLU A 108 12.80 -18.41 -2.12
CA GLU A 108 13.06 -17.49 -3.23
C GLU A 108 11.82 -16.67 -3.56
N THR A 109 12.00 -15.38 -3.82
CA THR A 109 10.92 -14.52 -4.31
C THR A 109 10.54 -14.92 -5.74
N THR A 110 9.29 -14.64 -6.13
CA THR A 110 8.81 -14.91 -7.49
C THR A 110 9.73 -14.34 -8.55
N LYS A 111 10.08 -15.17 -9.55
CA LYS A 111 10.98 -14.77 -10.65
C LYS A 111 10.35 -13.62 -11.46
N PRO A 112 11.15 -12.62 -11.90
CA PRO A 112 10.63 -11.41 -12.54
C PRO A 112 9.67 -11.68 -13.70
N TYR A 113 9.97 -12.63 -14.55
CA TYR A 113 9.15 -12.96 -15.72
C TYR A 113 7.80 -13.62 -15.37
N LEU A 114 7.66 -14.18 -14.16
CA LEU A 114 6.40 -14.76 -13.67
C LEU A 114 5.52 -13.73 -12.95
N VAL A 115 6.10 -12.64 -12.42
CA VAL A 115 5.36 -11.65 -11.60
C VAL A 115 4.11 -11.13 -12.28
N PRO A 116 4.10 -10.75 -13.57
CA PRO A 116 2.87 -10.26 -14.21
C PRO A 116 1.73 -11.27 -14.18
N PHE A 117 2.04 -12.54 -14.42
CA PHE A 117 1.07 -13.64 -14.44
C PHE A 117 0.56 -13.95 -13.02
N GLU A 118 1.47 -14.02 -12.04
CA GLU A 118 1.11 -14.30 -10.65
C GLU A 118 0.24 -13.18 -10.05
N ILE A 119 0.53 -11.92 -10.35
CA ILE A 119 -0.31 -10.79 -9.90
C ILE A 119 -1.70 -10.84 -10.54
N GLU A 120 -1.81 -11.20 -11.81
CA GLU A 120 -3.12 -11.34 -12.46
C GLU A 120 -3.93 -12.48 -11.83
N ASN A 121 -3.29 -13.64 -11.60
CA ASN A 121 -3.90 -14.77 -10.91
C ASN A 121 -4.34 -14.40 -9.49
N TRP A 122 -3.50 -13.68 -8.77
CA TRP A 122 -3.81 -13.20 -7.43
C TRP A 122 -5.04 -12.28 -7.43
N CYS A 123 -5.11 -11.31 -8.34
CA CYS A 123 -6.27 -10.41 -8.48
C CYS A 123 -7.56 -11.18 -8.77
N ASN A 124 -7.50 -12.16 -9.67
CA ASN A 124 -8.65 -12.99 -10.04
C ASN A 124 -9.11 -13.86 -8.87
N ASN A 125 -8.17 -14.49 -8.16
CA ASN A 125 -8.45 -15.32 -6.99
C ASN A 125 -9.06 -14.50 -5.85
N LEU A 126 -8.49 -13.33 -5.53
CA LEU A 126 -9.03 -12.43 -4.52
C LEU A 126 -10.46 -12.01 -4.85
N SER A 127 -10.72 -11.57 -6.10
CA SER A 127 -12.05 -11.17 -6.54
C SER A 127 -13.04 -12.32 -6.41
N TYR A 128 -12.70 -13.51 -6.90
CA TYR A 128 -13.55 -14.70 -6.83
C TYR A 128 -13.89 -15.06 -5.38
N ARG A 129 -12.91 -15.08 -4.49
CA ARG A 129 -13.12 -15.43 -3.08
C ARG A 129 -13.98 -14.41 -2.35
N LEU A 130 -13.77 -13.12 -2.59
CA LEU A 130 -14.57 -12.07 -1.97
C LEU A 130 -16.01 -12.04 -2.47
N GLU A 131 -16.24 -12.34 -3.76
CA GLU A 131 -17.59 -12.44 -4.34
C GLU A 131 -18.37 -13.65 -3.82
N ASN A 132 -17.68 -14.74 -3.48
CA ASN A 132 -18.30 -15.98 -2.99
C ASN A 132 -18.31 -16.09 -1.45
N ALA A 133 -17.67 -15.18 -0.74
CA ALA A 133 -17.70 -15.15 0.73
C ALA A 133 -19.09 -14.79 1.24
N LYS A 134 -19.65 -15.65 2.11
CA LYS A 134 -21.01 -15.54 2.63
C LYS A 134 -21.09 -14.64 3.86
N THR A 135 -20.02 -14.56 4.63
CA THR A 135 -19.95 -13.79 5.88
C THR A 135 -18.82 -12.74 5.83
N ASN A 136 -18.88 -11.81 6.76
CA ASN A 136 -17.79 -10.82 6.89
C ASN A 136 -16.51 -11.47 7.41
N GLU A 137 -16.62 -12.49 8.25
CA GLU A 137 -15.50 -13.28 8.77
C GLU A 137 -14.75 -13.94 7.62
N GLU A 138 -15.45 -14.62 6.70
CA GLU A 138 -14.85 -15.23 5.51
C GLU A 138 -14.15 -14.20 4.61
N LYS A 139 -14.69 -12.96 4.50
CA LYS A 139 -14.04 -11.88 3.77
C LYS A 139 -12.75 -11.43 4.45
N VAL A 140 -12.77 -11.29 5.77
CA VAL A 140 -11.59 -10.90 6.56
C VAL A 140 -10.50 -11.97 6.43
N GLU A 141 -10.83 -13.25 6.60
CA GLU A 141 -9.89 -14.36 6.40
C GLU A 141 -9.29 -14.35 5.00
N THR A 142 -10.13 -14.16 3.98
CA THR A 142 -9.66 -14.06 2.59
C THR A 142 -8.67 -12.91 2.40
N ILE A 143 -8.96 -11.73 2.95
CA ILE A 143 -8.08 -10.56 2.85
C ILE A 143 -6.75 -10.84 3.55
N MET A 144 -6.78 -11.40 4.77
CA MET A 144 -5.57 -11.73 5.53
C MET A 144 -4.67 -12.73 4.80
N GLU A 145 -5.24 -13.84 4.32
CA GLU A 145 -4.49 -14.85 3.56
C GLU A 145 -3.90 -14.29 2.25
N GLN A 146 -4.68 -13.46 1.54
CA GLN A 146 -4.23 -12.88 0.29
C GLN A 146 -3.18 -11.78 0.49
N HIS A 147 -3.21 -11.09 1.62
CA HIS A 147 -2.19 -10.13 2.01
C HIS A 147 -0.83 -10.83 2.22
N ILE A 148 -0.78 -11.89 3.02
CA ILE A 148 0.43 -12.69 3.25
C ILE A 148 1.02 -13.27 1.95
N LYS A 149 0.17 -13.64 0.99
CA LYS A 149 0.63 -14.17 -0.31
C LYS A 149 1.15 -13.10 -1.25
N PHE A 150 0.75 -11.85 -1.03
CA PHE A 150 1.18 -10.73 -1.86
C PHE A 150 2.57 -10.21 -1.47
N GLU A 151 2.91 -10.26 -0.19
CA GLU A 151 4.23 -9.91 0.33
C GLU A 151 5.30 -10.95 -0.07
#